data_0e42396b75267e210fbe35cc21cca1e6
#
_entry.id   0e42396b75267e210fbe35cc21cca1e6
#
_cell.length_a   1.000
_cell.length_b   1.000
_cell.length_c   1.000
_cell.angle_alpha   90.00
_cell.angle_beta   90.00
_cell.angle_gamma   90.00
#
_symmetry.space_group_name_H-M   'P 1'
#
loop_
_entity.id
_entity.type
_entity.pdbx_description
1 polymer ?
#
loop_
_entity_poly.entity_id
_entity_poly.type
_entity_poly.pdbx_seq_one_letter_code
_entity_poly.pdbx_strand_id
1 'polypeptide(L)'
;MALLPLKELYMECLNCKKCNLSNTRNNVVFGEGSYKSKIMFIGEGPGKDEDLQGKPFVGRAGQLLNKMLEAINLKREDIYIANIVKCRPPNNRVPLEEEIQACIPYLRNQVAIISPKIIVCLGSTAAKAIIDKNFKITAMRGRWYERKGVSIIATYHPAALLRDPGKKTEAWEDFKAIKEKLDNL
;
A
#
# COMPACT_ATOMS: atom_id res chain seq x y z
N MET A 1 -24.96 0.51 3.32
CA MET A 1 -24.34 1.74 2.83
C MET A 1 -23.82 1.43 1.45
N ALA A 2 -24.36 2.08 0.38
CA ALA A 2 -23.92 1.83 -0.99
C ALA A 2 -22.44 2.23 -1.14
N LEU A 3 -21.65 1.38 -1.79
CA LEU A 3 -20.26 1.70 -2.13
C LEU A 3 -20.29 2.81 -3.20
N LEU A 4 -19.59 3.90 -2.96
CA LEU A 4 -19.38 4.92 -3.99
C LEU A 4 -18.59 4.27 -5.13
N PRO A 5 -18.95 4.53 -6.41
CA PRO A 5 -18.11 4.15 -7.53
C PRO A 5 -16.68 4.69 -7.33
N LEU A 6 -15.67 3.95 -7.75
CA LEU A 6 -14.27 4.33 -7.51
C LEU A 6 -13.94 5.73 -8.06
N LYS A 7 -14.59 6.14 -9.14
CA LYS A 7 -14.44 7.49 -9.71
C LYS A 7 -14.96 8.60 -8.77
N GLU A 8 -16.09 8.38 -8.13
CA GLU A 8 -16.64 9.34 -7.14
C GLU A 8 -15.75 9.42 -5.90
N LEU A 9 -15.28 8.27 -5.41
CA LEU A 9 -14.33 8.21 -4.31
C LEU A 9 -13.01 8.95 -4.65
N TYR A 10 -12.53 8.81 -5.89
CA TYR A 10 -11.35 9.53 -6.37
C TYR A 10 -11.59 11.05 -6.36
N MET A 11 -12.71 11.52 -6.88
CA MET A 11 -13.05 12.94 -6.90
C MET A 11 -13.19 13.52 -5.48
N GLU A 12 -13.80 12.77 -4.56
CA GLU A 12 -13.86 13.15 -3.14
C GLU A 12 -12.46 13.27 -2.54
N CYS A 13 -11.58 12.29 -2.82
CA CYS A 13 -10.22 12.26 -2.32
C CYS A 13 -9.37 13.43 -2.84
N LEU A 14 -9.52 13.81 -4.12
CA LEU A 14 -8.81 14.95 -4.72
C LEU A 14 -9.11 16.26 -3.96
N ASN A 15 -10.33 16.45 -3.51
CA ASN A 15 -10.80 17.65 -2.81
C ASN A 15 -10.67 17.54 -1.28
N CYS A 16 -10.08 16.46 -0.77
CA CYS A 16 -10.01 16.19 0.67
C CYS A 16 -9.16 17.24 1.41
N LYS A 17 -9.70 17.72 2.55
CA LYS A 17 -9.04 18.63 3.50
C LYS A 17 -9.17 18.13 4.95
N LYS A 18 -9.30 16.81 5.15
CA LYS A 18 -9.61 16.21 6.47
C LYS A 18 -8.41 16.17 7.43
N CYS A 19 -7.19 16.46 6.96
CA CYS A 19 -5.98 16.53 7.79
C CYS A 19 -4.97 17.53 7.24
N ASN A 20 -3.97 17.87 8.04
CA ASN A 20 -2.95 18.89 7.71
C ASN A 20 -2.08 18.53 6.49
N LEU A 21 -2.00 17.25 6.08
CA LEU A 21 -1.26 16.85 4.88
C LEU A 21 -1.82 17.49 3.60
N SER A 22 -3.08 17.90 3.61
CA SER A 22 -3.69 18.60 2.48
C SER A 22 -3.08 19.98 2.21
N ASN A 23 -2.45 20.61 3.21
CA ASN A 23 -1.88 21.95 3.11
C ASN A 23 -0.50 21.96 2.41
N THR A 24 0.20 20.83 2.40
CA THR A 24 1.58 20.74 1.92
C THR A 24 1.78 19.80 0.72
N ARG A 25 0.76 19.04 0.33
CA ARG A 25 0.82 18.17 -0.84
C ARG A 25 0.85 18.97 -2.13
N ASN A 26 1.54 18.47 -3.15
CA ASN A 26 1.38 18.93 -4.54
C ASN A 26 0.18 18.22 -5.20
N ASN A 27 0.14 16.89 -5.08
CA ASN A 27 -0.94 16.06 -5.62
C ASN A 27 -1.44 15.06 -4.58
N VAL A 28 -2.71 14.66 -4.73
CA VAL A 28 -3.25 13.46 -4.08
C VAL A 28 -2.73 12.24 -4.83
N VAL A 29 -2.21 11.27 -4.10
CA VAL A 29 -1.79 9.95 -4.62
C VAL A 29 -2.84 8.93 -4.21
N PHE A 30 -3.89 8.81 -5.02
CA PHE A 30 -5.05 7.98 -4.69
C PHE A 30 -4.73 6.48 -4.69
N GLY A 31 -4.03 6.03 -5.71
CA GLY A 31 -3.69 4.65 -6.01
C GLY A 31 -3.75 4.41 -7.51
N GLU A 32 -3.19 3.28 -7.97
CA GLU A 32 -3.08 2.95 -9.39
C GLU A 32 -3.15 1.44 -9.60
N GLY A 33 -3.68 1.01 -10.74
CA GLY A 33 -3.69 -0.39 -11.18
C GLY A 33 -5.07 -0.89 -11.57
N SER A 34 -5.22 -2.21 -11.67
CA SER A 34 -6.46 -2.85 -12.08
C SER A 34 -7.53 -2.81 -11.00
N TYR A 35 -8.71 -2.33 -11.35
CA TYR A 35 -9.90 -2.35 -10.46
C TYR A 35 -10.48 -3.75 -10.26
N LYS A 36 -10.05 -4.71 -11.06
CA LYS A 36 -10.42 -6.14 -10.94
C LYS A 36 -9.30 -6.98 -10.33
N SER A 37 -8.30 -6.32 -9.75
CA SER A 37 -7.14 -7.01 -9.20
C SER A 37 -7.53 -7.94 -8.04
N LYS A 38 -6.99 -9.13 -8.06
CA LYS A 38 -7.09 -10.09 -6.94
C LYS A 38 -6.12 -9.76 -5.79
N ILE A 39 -5.13 -8.87 -6.03
CA ILE A 39 -4.10 -8.53 -5.07
C ILE A 39 -3.89 -7.01 -4.97
N MET A 40 -3.81 -6.50 -3.75
CA MET A 40 -3.56 -5.09 -3.47
C MET A 40 -2.31 -4.93 -2.61
N PHE A 41 -1.38 -4.10 -3.07
CA PHE A 41 -0.19 -3.70 -2.30
C PHE A 41 -0.46 -2.35 -1.63
N ILE A 42 -0.17 -2.26 -0.33
CA ILE A 42 -0.47 -1.07 0.47
C ILE A 42 0.79 -0.62 1.20
N GLY A 43 1.29 0.56 0.84
CA GLY A 43 2.41 1.22 1.48
C GLY A 43 1.99 2.23 2.56
N GLU A 44 2.96 2.97 3.08
CA GLU A 44 2.77 3.98 4.13
C GLU A 44 2.14 5.27 3.60
N GLY A 45 2.80 5.93 2.67
CA GLY A 45 2.39 7.21 2.11
C GLY A 45 3.28 7.63 0.94
N PRO A 46 2.88 8.69 0.19
CA PRO A 46 3.64 9.18 -0.93
C PRO A 46 4.99 9.78 -0.51
N GLY A 47 6.04 9.50 -1.26
CA GLY A 47 7.30 10.24 -1.24
C GLY A 47 7.26 11.47 -2.14
N LYS A 48 8.44 12.09 -2.35
CA LYS A 48 8.56 13.32 -3.16
C LYS A 48 8.15 13.10 -4.62
N ASP A 49 8.63 12.03 -5.24
CA ASP A 49 8.37 11.77 -6.67
C ASP A 49 6.90 11.37 -6.88
N GLU A 50 6.30 10.64 -5.94
CA GLU A 50 4.90 10.28 -5.94
C GLU A 50 4.00 11.52 -5.80
N ASP A 51 4.35 12.43 -4.91
CA ASP A 51 3.63 13.69 -4.70
C ASP A 51 3.68 14.59 -5.92
N LEU A 52 4.82 14.65 -6.62
CA LEU A 52 4.97 15.43 -7.84
C LEU A 52 4.19 14.84 -9.02
N GLN A 53 4.09 13.52 -9.13
CA GLN A 53 3.46 12.83 -10.26
C GLN A 53 2.00 12.42 -10.00
N GLY A 54 1.54 12.42 -8.74
CA GLY A 54 0.21 11.96 -8.36
C GLY A 54 0.04 10.43 -8.47
N LYS A 55 1.13 9.66 -8.55
CA LYS A 55 1.12 8.21 -8.73
C LYS A 55 1.88 7.49 -7.61
N PRO A 56 1.39 6.33 -7.12
CA PRO A 56 2.06 5.59 -6.06
C PRO A 56 3.31 4.87 -6.58
N PHE A 57 4.34 4.77 -5.74
CA PHE A 57 5.53 3.96 -6.01
C PHE A 57 6.18 4.21 -7.38
N VAL A 58 6.54 5.46 -7.67
CA VAL A 58 7.27 5.88 -8.90
C VAL A 58 8.73 6.24 -8.66
N GLY A 59 9.11 6.60 -7.41
CA GLY A 59 10.48 6.88 -7.02
C GLY A 59 11.34 5.61 -6.88
N ARG A 60 12.51 5.74 -6.26
CA ARG A 60 13.48 4.64 -6.12
C ARG A 60 12.90 3.38 -5.45
N ALA A 61 12.09 3.56 -4.40
CA ALA A 61 11.40 2.45 -3.74
C ALA A 61 10.38 1.77 -4.66
N GLY A 62 9.67 2.55 -5.49
CA GLY A 62 8.74 2.04 -6.48
C GLY A 62 9.42 1.27 -7.61
N GLN A 63 10.59 1.72 -8.06
CA GLN A 63 11.39 1.00 -9.05
C GLN A 63 11.86 -0.36 -8.51
N LEU A 64 12.25 -0.42 -7.22
CA LEU A 64 12.57 -1.70 -6.59
C LEU A 64 11.33 -2.60 -6.49
N LEU A 65 10.17 -2.05 -6.11
CA LEU A 65 8.91 -2.82 -6.09
C LEU A 65 8.60 -3.41 -7.46
N ASN A 66 8.76 -2.64 -8.55
CA ASN A 66 8.55 -3.15 -9.91
C ASN A 66 9.45 -4.35 -10.20
N LYS A 67 10.74 -4.28 -9.88
CA LYS A 67 11.67 -5.42 -10.04
C LYS A 67 11.27 -6.63 -9.20
N MET A 68 10.77 -6.42 -7.99
CA MET A 68 10.29 -7.51 -7.12
C MET A 68 9.03 -8.17 -7.70
N LEU A 69 8.12 -7.39 -8.27
CA LEU A 69 6.92 -7.89 -8.95
C LEU A 69 7.30 -8.68 -10.20
N GLU A 70 8.18 -8.14 -11.05
CA GLU A 70 8.69 -8.81 -12.25
C GLU A 70 9.34 -10.17 -11.91
N ALA A 71 10.10 -10.23 -10.82
CA ALA A 71 10.78 -11.45 -10.38
C ALA A 71 9.82 -12.58 -9.97
N ILE A 72 8.56 -12.26 -9.64
CA ILE A 72 7.49 -13.23 -9.39
C ILE A 72 6.45 -13.28 -10.54
N ASN A 73 6.80 -12.78 -11.72
CA ASN A 73 5.94 -12.74 -12.90
C ASN A 73 4.59 -12.03 -12.67
N LEU A 74 4.57 -10.96 -11.89
CA LEU A 74 3.43 -10.07 -11.73
C LEU A 74 3.69 -8.75 -12.48
N LYS A 75 2.73 -8.34 -13.30
CA LYS A 75 2.77 -7.05 -13.97
C LYS A 75 2.12 -5.99 -13.07
N ARG A 76 2.69 -4.79 -13.07
CA ARG A 76 2.15 -3.65 -12.29
C ARG A 76 0.71 -3.31 -12.68
N GLU A 77 0.35 -3.49 -13.95
CA GLU A 77 -1.00 -3.25 -14.49
C GLU A 77 -2.06 -4.24 -14.01
N ASP A 78 -1.66 -5.45 -13.58
CA ASP A 78 -2.56 -6.51 -13.11
C ASP A 78 -2.87 -6.43 -11.62
N ILE A 79 -2.11 -5.61 -10.89
CA ILE A 79 -2.26 -5.41 -9.44
C ILE A 79 -2.87 -4.03 -9.14
N TYR A 80 -3.25 -3.78 -7.89
CA TYR A 80 -3.59 -2.45 -7.43
C TYR A 80 -2.62 -2.02 -6.33
N ILE A 81 -2.13 -0.79 -6.41
CA ILE A 81 -1.18 -0.23 -5.45
C ILE A 81 -1.78 1.03 -4.84
N ALA A 82 -1.74 1.12 -3.52
CA ALA A 82 -2.18 2.28 -2.77
C ALA A 82 -1.29 2.52 -1.54
N ASN A 83 -1.59 3.57 -0.77
CA ASN A 83 -0.96 3.86 0.51
C ASN A 83 -2.01 4.07 1.60
N ILE A 84 -1.61 3.98 2.86
CA ILE A 84 -2.44 4.30 4.03
C ILE A 84 -2.88 5.75 3.98
N VAL A 85 -1.95 6.69 3.74
CA VAL A 85 -2.28 8.10 3.51
C VAL A 85 -2.10 8.46 2.03
N LYS A 86 -2.98 9.35 1.53
CA LYS A 86 -3.01 9.75 0.12
C LYS A 86 -2.23 11.04 -0.18
N CYS A 87 -1.72 11.68 0.85
CA CYS A 87 -0.94 12.92 0.77
C CYS A 87 0.43 12.71 1.40
N ARG A 88 1.45 13.35 0.84
CA ARG A 88 2.84 13.25 1.32
C ARG A 88 3.01 13.94 2.66
N PRO A 89 3.50 13.22 3.70
CA PRO A 89 3.91 13.86 4.94
C PRO A 89 5.16 14.74 4.73
N PRO A 90 5.28 15.89 5.41
CA PRO A 90 6.47 16.74 5.34
C PRO A 90 7.75 15.96 5.60
N ASN A 91 8.77 16.18 4.76
CA ASN A 91 10.09 15.51 4.85
C ASN A 91 10.02 13.97 4.83
N ASN A 92 8.96 13.40 4.25
CA ASN A 92 8.71 11.96 4.21
C ASN A 92 8.70 11.30 5.61
N ARG A 93 8.28 12.03 6.66
CA ARG A 93 8.12 11.44 7.99
C ARG A 93 7.02 10.40 7.99
N VAL A 94 7.02 9.55 9.00
CA VAL A 94 5.89 8.65 9.25
C VAL A 94 4.62 9.49 9.48
N PRO A 95 3.46 9.10 8.88
CA PRO A 95 2.20 9.78 9.14
C PRO A 95 1.84 9.72 10.62
N LEU A 96 1.24 10.80 11.13
CA LEU A 96 0.68 10.84 12.47
C LEU A 96 -0.59 9.98 12.54
N GLU A 97 -0.92 9.51 13.73
CA GLU A 97 -2.11 8.67 13.93
C GLU A 97 -3.40 9.38 13.47
N GLU A 98 -3.54 10.67 13.74
CA GLU A 98 -4.67 11.48 13.30
C GLU A 98 -4.77 11.59 11.77
N GLU A 99 -3.63 11.65 11.08
CA GLU A 99 -3.56 11.68 9.62
C GLU A 99 -3.97 10.33 9.03
N ILE A 100 -3.53 9.24 9.65
CA ILE A 100 -3.94 7.87 9.29
C ILE A 100 -5.45 7.72 9.48
N GLN A 101 -5.99 8.09 10.63
CA GLN A 101 -7.41 7.95 10.94
C GLN A 101 -8.30 8.79 10.00
N ALA A 102 -7.85 9.98 9.62
CA ALA A 102 -8.56 10.82 8.66
C ALA A 102 -8.56 10.25 7.23
N CYS A 103 -7.51 9.52 6.85
CA CYS A 103 -7.30 9.04 5.49
C CYS A 103 -7.74 7.57 5.27
N ILE A 104 -7.71 6.73 6.30
CA ILE A 104 -8.01 5.30 6.21
C ILE A 104 -9.40 4.98 5.62
N PRO A 105 -10.46 5.81 5.77
CA PRO A 105 -11.75 5.57 5.12
C PRO A 105 -11.65 5.47 3.59
N TYR A 106 -10.79 6.26 2.94
CA TYR A 106 -10.56 6.15 1.49
C TYR A 106 -10.00 4.78 1.12
N LEU A 107 -9.00 4.29 1.85
CA LEU A 107 -8.42 2.96 1.61
C LEU A 107 -9.44 1.84 1.85
N ARG A 108 -10.25 1.95 2.92
CA ARG A 108 -11.31 0.96 3.21
C ARG A 108 -12.34 0.89 2.08
N ASN A 109 -12.74 2.03 1.53
CA ASN A 109 -13.63 2.08 0.38
C ASN A 109 -12.96 1.50 -0.88
N GLN A 110 -11.69 1.79 -1.14
CA GLN A 110 -10.94 1.17 -2.23
C GLN A 110 -10.91 -0.36 -2.10
N VAL A 111 -10.59 -0.89 -0.92
CA VAL A 111 -10.59 -2.33 -0.66
C VAL A 111 -11.99 -2.93 -0.87
N ALA A 112 -13.04 -2.27 -0.41
CA ALA A 112 -14.41 -2.74 -0.58
C ALA A 112 -14.87 -2.76 -2.04
N ILE A 113 -14.48 -1.75 -2.83
CA ILE A 113 -14.83 -1.64 -4.26
C ILE A 113 -14.03 -2.64 -5.11
N ILE A 114 -12.71 -2.73 -4.91
CA ILE A 114 -11.82 -3.61 -5.66
C ILE A 114 -12.00 -5.07 -5.23
N SER A 115 -12.34 -5.29 -3.95
CA SER A 115 -12.57 -6.61 -3.35
C SER A 115 -11.43 -7.62 -3.61
N PRO A 116 -10.16 -7.24 -3.29
CA PRO A 116 -9.03 -8.13 -3.51
C PRO A 116 -9.14 -9.38 -2.63
N LYS A 117 -8.52 -10.45 -3.07
CA LYS A 117 -8.38 -11.70 -2.29
C LYS A 117 -7.14 -11.69 -1.41
N ILE A 118 -6.13 -10.91 -1.81
CA ILE A 118 -4.86 -10.77 -1.08
C ILE A 118 -4.56 -9.29 -0.86
N ILE A 119 -4.17 -8.95 0.36
CA ILE A 119 -3.59 -7.64 0.71
C ILE A 119 -2.15 -7.85 1.17
N VAL A 120 -1.22 -7.13 0.57
CA VAL A 120 0.19 -7.09 0.95
C VAL A 120 0.52 -5.76 1.60
N CYS A 121 0.80 -5.77 2.89
CA CYS A 121 1.25 -4.59 3.64
C CYS A 121 2.75 -4.40 3.43
N LEU A 122 3.14 -3.30 2.81
CA LEU A 122 4.55 -2.93 2.61
C LEU A 122 5.02 -2.06 3.78
N GLY A 123 5.71 -2.71 4.73
CA GLY A 123 6.30 -2.05 5.88
C GLY A 123 5.42 -1.98 7.13
N SER A 124 6.02 -1.43 8.18
CA SER A 124 5.46 -1.43 9.54
C SER A 124 4.17 -0.60 9.65
N THR A 125 4.13 0.58 9.04
CA THR A 125 2.96 1.48 9.14
C THR A 125 1.72 0.86 8.53
N ALA A 126 1.84 0.27 7.34
CA ALA A 126 0.73 -0.43 6.69
C ALA A 126 0.27 -1.65 7.51
N ALA A 127 1.21 -2.44 8.01
CA ALA A 127 0.90 -3.61 8.83
C ALA A 127 0.20 -3.23 10.14
N LYS A 128 0.66 -2.16 10.81
CA LYS A 128 0.03 -1.66 12.04
C LYS A 128 -1.40 -1.15 11.81
N ALA A 129 -1.62 -0.45 10.72
CA ALA A 129 -2.94 0.10 10.40
C ALA A 129 -3.95 -0.97 9.95
N ILE A 130 -3.49 -2.07 9.32
CA ILE A 130 -4.35 -3.07 8.70
C ILE A 130 -4.45 -4.36 9.52
N ILE A 131 -3.35 -4.85 10.09
CA ILE A 131 -3.31 -6.14 10.80
C ILE A 131 -3.47 -5.94 12.32
N ASP A 132 -2.49 -5.31 12.96
CA ASP A 132 -2.47 -5.11 14.42
C ASP A 132 -1.58 -3.91 14.77
N LYS A 133 -2.07 -3.01 15.65
CA LYS A 133 -1.34 -1.81 16.10
C LYS A 133 0.04 -2.12 16.73
N ASN A 134 0.21 -3.31 17.28
CA ASN A 134 1.45 -3.77 17.90
C ASN A 134 2.34 -4.55 16.94
N PHE A 135 2.04 -4.56 15.63
CA PHE A 135 2.75 -5.34 14.63
C PHE A 135 4.26 -4.99 14.59
N LYS A 136 5.10 -6.00 14.75
CA LYS A 136 6.57 -5.91 14.66
C LYS A 136 7.03 -6.54 13.36
N ILE A 137 7.36 -5.73 12.37
CA ILE A 137 7.67 -6.20 11.01
C ILE A 137 8.80 -7.24 10.98
N THR A 138 9.86 -7.06 11.75
CA THR A 138 11.01 -7.98 11.81
C THR A 138 10.66 -9.37 12.35
N ALA A 139 9.65 -9.48 13.21
CA ALA A 139 9.28 -10.74 13.84
C ALA A 139 8.02 -11.38 13.23
N MET A 140 7.18 -10.57 12.58
CA MET A 140 5.83 -11.00 12.18
C MET A 140 5.61 -10.98 10.66
N ARG A 141 6.58 -10.46 9.85
CA ARG A 141 6.51 -10.53 8.40
C ARG A 141 6.38 -11.97 7.89
N GLY A 142 5.88 -12.13 6.68
CA GLY A 142 5.77 -13.44 6.04
C GLY A 142 4.68 -14.35 6.59
N ARG A 143 3.98 -13.93 7.66
CA ARG A 143 2.83 -14.68 8.20
C ARG A 143 1.54 -14.23 7.54
N TRP A 144 0.67 -15.21 7.27
CA TRP A 144 -0.67 -14.98 6.73
C TRP A 144 -1.67 -14.71 7.85
N TYR A 145 -2.51 -13.71 7.63
CA TYR A 145 -3.65 -13.35 8.46
C TYR A 145 -4.90 -13.40 7.60
N GLU A 146 -6.02 -13.81 8.17
CA GLU A 146 -7.30 -13.84 7.47
C GLU A 146 -8.28 -12.85 8.10
N ARG A 147 -8.90 -12.03 7.27
CA ARG A 147 -9.94 -11.10 7.73
C ARG A 147 -11.06 -10.99 6.70
N LYS A 148 -12.28 -11.40 7.05
CA LYS A 148 -13.46 -11.33 6.18
C LYS A 148 -13.23 -11.95 4.78
N GLY A 149 -12.53 -13.08 4.72
CA GLY A 149 -12.25 -13.79 3.46
C GLY A 149 -11.13 -13.16 2.61
N VAL A 150 -10.35 -12.22 3.19
CA VAL A 150 -9.16 -11.64 2.55
C VAL A 150 -7.93 -12.14 3.28
N SER A 151 -6.99 -12.72 2.53
CA SER A 151 -5.67 -13.13 3.04
C SER A 151 -4.76 -11.91 3.10
N ILE A 152 -4.15 -11.65 4.24
CA ILE A 152 -3.29 -10.48 4.47
C ILE A 152 -1.89 -10.95 4.87
N ILE A 153 -0.86 -10.36 4.27
CA ILE A 153 0.54 -10.61 4.63
C ILE A 153 1.27 -9.27 4.73
N ALA A 154 2.29 -9.20 5.57
CA ALA A 154 3.19 -8.05 5.62
C ALA A 154 4.62 -8.46 5.25
N THR A 155 5.30 -7.58 4.53
CA THR A 155 6.72 -7.71 4.19
C THR A 155 7.43 -6.37 4.37
N TYR A 156 8.74 -6.33 4.20
CA TYR A 156 9.49 -5.08 4.29
C TYR A 156 9.06 -4.08 3.21
N HIS A 157 9.04 -2.80 3.60
CA HIS A 157 8.86 -1.74 2.62
C HIS A 157 10.09 -1.67 1.68
N PRO A 158 9.92 -1.49 0.36
CA PRO A 158 11.04 -1.40 -0.57
C PRO A 158 12.10 -0.35 -0.17
N ALA A 159 11.71 0.78 0.41
CA ALA A 159 12.66 1.78 0.92
C ALA A 159 13.55 1.24 2.06
N ALA A 160 13.05 0.31 2.88
CA ALA A 160 13.84 -0.34 3.91
C ALA A 160 14.89 -1.29 3.29
N LEU A 161 14.55 -1.96 2.19
CA LEU A 161 15.47 -2.84 1.45
C LEU A 161 16.57 -2.05 0.72
N LEU A 162 16.31 -0.81 0.33
CA LEU A 162 17.32 0.09 -0.22
C LEU A 162 18.34 0.53 0.84
N ARG A 163 17.89 0.76 2.09
CA ARG A 163 18.75 1.13 3.21
C ARG A 163 19.52 -0.04 3.79
N ASP A 164 18.91 -1.22 3.81
CA ASP A 164 19.48 -2.46 4.36
C ASP A 164 19.25 -3.61 3.38
N PRO A 165 20.17 -3.78 2.40
CA PRO A 165 20.07 -4.84 1.39
C PRO A 165 20.10 -6.26 1.96
N GLY A 166 20.61 -6.46 3.18
CA GLY A 166 20.61 -7.77 3.85
C GLY A 166 19.22 -8.37 4.06
N LYS A 167 18.20 -7.51 4.13
CA LYS A 167 16.79 -7.94 4.27
C LYS A 167 16.12 -8.41 2.97
N LYS A 168 16.82 -8.32 1.83
CA LYS A 168 16.23 -8.71 0.53
C LYS A 168 15.91 -10.19 0.45
N THR A 169 16.74 -11.05 1.06
CA THR A 169 16.50 -12.51 1.09
C THR A 169 15.17 -12.84 1.77
N GLU A 170 14.91 -12.23 2.93
CA GLU A 170 13.66 -12.44 3.67
C GLU A 170 12.46 -11.89 2.88
N ALA A 171 12.58 -10.70 2.29
CA ALA A 171 11.53 -10.14 1.45
C ALA A 171 11.24 -11.01 0.21
N TRP A 172 12.27 -11.63 -0.35
CA TRP A 172 12.13 -12.55 -1.47
C TRP A 172 11.31 -13.79 -1.10
N GLU A 173 11.54 -14.37 0.09
CA GLU A 173 10.71 -15.49 0.58
C GLU A 173 9.24 -15.07 0.72
N ASP A 174 8.97 -13.85 1.21
CA ASP A 174 7.61 -13.33 1.30
C ASP A 174 6.96 -13.20 -0.08
N PHE A 175 7.69 -12.67 -1.08
CA PHE A 175 7.17 -12.51 -2.43
C PHE A 175 6.90 -13.86 -3.12
N LYS A 176 7.70 -14.87 -2.88
CA LYS A 176 7.42 -16.25 -3.36
C LYS A 176 6.13 -16.79 -2.74
N ALA A 177 5.96 -16.63 -1.43
CA ALA A 177 4.73 -17.06 -0.74
C ALA A 177 3.49 -16.31 -1.24
N ILE A 178 3.63 -15.00 -1.56
CA ILE A 178 2.55 -14.21 -2.17
C ILE A 178 2.18 -14.77 -3.54
N LYS A 179 3.16 -15.09 -4.38
CA LYS A 179 2.91 -15.66 -5.71
C LYS A 179 2.24 -17.02 -5.62
N GLU A 180 2.73 -17.90 -4.77
CA GLU A 180 2.13 -19.22 -4.54
C GLU A 180 0.66 -19.10 -4.09
N LYS A 181 0.38 -18.21 -3.13
CA LYS A 181 -1.00 -17.97 -2.67
C LYS A 181 -1.90 -17.45 -3.78
N LEU A 182 -1.38 -16.53 -4.62
CA LEU A 182 -2.14 -15.94 -5.73
C LEU A 182 -2.45 -16.97 -6.82
N ASP A 183 -1.51 -17.87 -7.12
CA ASP A 183 -1.69 -18.92 -8.13
C ASP A 183 -2.70 -19.99 -7.70
N ASN A 184 -2.93 -20.14 -6.41
CA ASN A 184 -3.89 -21.07 -5.82
C ASN A 184 -5.30 -20.47 -5.58
N LEU A 185 -5.58 -19.27 -6.10
CA LEU A 185 -6.90 -18.62 -6.08
C LEU A 185 -7.69 -18.95 -7.36
#